data_b22a1fbe3bd0bfa4e5fef39ce802cf5c
#
_entry.id   b22a1fbe3bd0bfa4e5fef39ce802cf5c
#
_cell.length_a   1.000
_cell.length_b   1.000
_cell.length_c   1.000
_cell.angle_alpha   90.00
_cell.angle_beta   90.00
_cell.angle_gamma   90.00
#
_symmetry.space_group_name_H-M   'P 1'
#
loop_
_entity.id
_entity.type
_entity.pdbx_description
1 polymer ?
#
loop_
_entity_poly.entity_id
_entity_poly.type
_entity_poly.pdbx_seq_one_letter_code
_entity_poly.pdbx_strand_id
1 'polypeptide(L)'
;ASEITRVAAAVERLMRDGMESPTEFELITAAALLHFDASSCDYVVLEVGLGGIYDSTNIIPRAEACVITAMGYDHMDRLGNTMAEITANKAGIIKPGCRTFLYDPAVACDTPEDAAAVERVVRTRCEETGSPLCILRAAQVQTQPSGLEGQDFTLSTDDATYRLHTRMLGRHQPMNAALAALAVLPLADPD
;
A
#
# COMPACT_ATOMS: atom_id res chain seq x y z
N ALA A 1 -20.15 10.89 15.42
CA ALA A 1 -20.20 12.28 15.95
C ALA A 1 -19.20 12.46 17.09
N SER A 2 -18.96 11.42 17.91
CA SER A 2 -18.00 11.47 19.03
C SER A 2 -16.55 11.63 18.57
N GLU A 3 -16.15 10.93 17.51
CA GLU A 3 -14.78 10.93 16.97
C GLU A 3 -14.41 12.30 16.40
N ILE A 4 -15.28 12.90 15.61
CA ILE A 4 -15.09 14.25 15.06
C ILE A 4 -14.99 15.29 16.20
N THR A 5 -15.81 15.16 17.25
CA THR A 5 -15.74 16.06 18.41
C THR A 5 -14.41 15.92 19.15
N ARG A 6 -13.88 14.70 19.28
CA ARG A 6 -12.56 14.45 19.88
C ARG A 6 -11.43 15.08 19.05
N VAL A 7 -11.48 14.92 17.72
CA VAL A 7 -10.50 15.55 16.81
C VAL A 7 -10.58 17.07 16.90
N ALA A 8 -11.78 17.66 16.84
CA ALA A 8 -11.97 19.11 16.97
C ALA A 8 -11.38 19.65 18.28
N ALA A 9 -11.64 18.99 19.40
CA ALA A 9 -11.09 19.40 20.69
C ALA A 9 -9.55 19.26 20.75
N ALA A 10 -8.96 18.30 20.04
CA ALA A 10 -7.51 18.17 19.92
C ALA A 10 -6.91 19.31 19.08
N VAL A 11 -7.54 19.67 17.97
CA VAL A 11 -7.14 20.81 17.11
C VAL A 11 -7.17 22.13 17.89
N GLU A 12 -8.24 22.38 18.64
CA GLU A 12 -8.33 23.58 19.48
C GLU A 12 -7.19 23.68 20.51
N ARG A 13 -6.73 22.55 21.05
CA ARG A 13 -5.57 22.52 21.95
C ARG A 13 -4.28 22.85 21.20
N LEU A 14 -4.03 22.20 20.05
CA LEU A 14 -2.86 22.47 19.22
C LEU A 14 -2.75 23.94 18.83
N MET A 15 -3.85 24.54 18.39
CA MET A 15 -3.89 25.95 18.01
C MET A 15 -3.66 26.89 19.20
N ARG A 16 -4.18 26.55 20.38
CA ARG A 16 -3.88 27.32 21.62
C ARG A 16 -2.41 27.25 22.02
N ASP A 17 -1.76 26.13 21.73
CA ASP A 17 -0.33 25.91 21.97
C ASP A 17 0.56 26.58 20.90
N GLY A 18 -0.05 27.29 19.93
CA GLY A 18 0.65 28.05 18.89
C GLY A 18 1.06 27.20 17.68
N MET A 19 0.54 25.99 17.55
CA MET A 19 0.78 25.14 16.39
C MET A 19 -0.16 25.51 15.23
N GLU A 20 0.26 25.22 14.00
CA GLU A 20 -0.60 25.38 12.83
C GLU A 20 -1.76 24.39 12.86
N SER A 21 -2.87 24.76 12.20
CA SER A 21 -4.01 23.87 12.03
C SER A 21 -3.60 22.67 11.16
N PRO A 22 -3.93 21.45 11.56
CA PRO A 22 -3.75 20.28 10.71
C PRO A 22 -4.51 20.42 9.38
N THR A 23 -4.01 19.75 8.34
CA THR A 23 -4.65 19.68 7.04
C THR A 23 -5.96 18.87 7.12
N GLU A 24 -6.83 19.02 6.13
CA GLU A 24 -8.08 18.25 6.04
C GLU A 24 -7.80 16.73 6.03
N PHE A 25 -6.78 16.31 5.30
CA PHE A 25 -6.39 14.87 5.22
C PHE A 25 -5.93 14.34 6.58
N GLU A 26 -5.14 15.09 7.34
CA GLU A 26 -4.73 14.73 8.71
C GLU A 26 -5.94 14.60 9.64
N LEU A 27 -6.90 15.54 9.55
CA LEU A 27 -8.12 15.53 10.36
C LEU A 27 -8.99 14.31 10.07
N ILE A 28 -9.20 14.02 8.77
CA ILE A 28 -10.00 12.86 8.33
C ILE A 28 -9.31 11.56 8.73
N THR A 29 -7.99 11.45 8.56
CA THR A 29 -7.21 10.27 8.96
C THR A 29 -7.32 10.04 10.46
N ALA A 30 -7.17 11.08 11.28
CA ALA A 30 -7.32 10.97 12.73
C ALA A 30 -8.73 10.52 13.14
N ALA A 31 -9.77 11.08 12.51
CA ALA A 31 -11.15 10.69 12.77
C ALA A 31 -11.44 9.24 12.35
N ALA A 32 -10.89 8.81 11.21
CA ALA A 32 -11.02 7.44 10.72
C ALA A 32 -10.35 6.43 11.67
N LEU A 33 -9.12 6.70 12.12
CA LEU A 33 -8.42 5.83 13.07
C LEU A 33 -9.16 5.71 14.40
N LEU A 34 -9.70 6.82 14.93
CA LEU A 34 -10.55 6.77 16.12
C LEU A 34 -11.84 5.97 15.91
N HIS A 35 -12.41 6.05 14.72
CA HIS A 35 -13.61 5.30 14.37
C HIS A 35 -13.33 3.79 14.27
N PHE A 36 -12.23 3.40 13.65
CA PHE A 36 -11.82 1.99 13.55
C PHE A 36 -11.57 1.38 14.91
N ASP A 37 -10.88 2.11 15.81
CA ASP A 37 -10.67 1.70 17.19
C ASP A 37 -12.00 1.52 17.93
N ALA A 38 -12.89 2.51 17.85
CA ALA A 38 -14.21 2.46 18.49
C ALA A 38 -15.12 1.37 17.92
N SER A 39 -14.92 0.98 16.66
CA SER A 39 -15.69 -0.08 15.98
C SER A 39 -15.11 -1.47 16.19
N SER A 40 -13.97 -1.60 16.89
CA SER A 40 -13.25 -2.86 17.14
C SER A 40 -13.05 -3.66 15.85
N CYS A 41 -12.57 -2.99 14.79
CA CYS A 41 -12.29 -3.63 13.51
C CYS A 41 -11.18 -4.68 13.67
N ASP A 42 -11.38 -5.89 13.13
CA ASP A 42 -10.35 -6.94 13.12
C ASP A 42 -9.20 -6.55 12.19
N TYR A 43 -9.52 -5.95 11.05
CA TYR A 43 -8.56 -5.45 10.06
C TYR A 43 -8.92 -4.04 9.60
N VAL A 44 -7.90 -3.25 9.31
CA VAL A 44 -8.03 -1.93 8.71
C VAL A 44 -7.14 -1.86 7.48
N VAL A 45 -7.70 -1.43 6.36
CA VAL A 45 -6.96 -1.17 5.13
C VAL A 45 -6.77 0.34 5.00
N LEU A 46 -5.50 0.76 5.00
CA LEU A 46 -5.12 2.17 4.87
C LEU A 46 -4.50 2.41 3.50
N GLU A 47 -5.10 3.29 2.72
CA GLU A 47 -4.51 3.78 1.48
C GLU A 47 -3.71 5.04 1.75
N VAL A 48 -2.45 5.07 1.28
CA VAL A 48 -1.57 6.23 1.38
C VAL A 48 -2.08 7.34 0.48
N GLY A 49 -2.22 8.54 1.02
CA GLY A 49 -2.65 9.70 0.23
C GLY A 49 -1.55 10.19 -0.70
N LEU A 50 -0.32 10.35 -0.19
CA LEU A 50 0.82 10.82 -0.97
C LEU A 50 2.14 10.29 -0.43
N GLY A 51 2.94 9.69 -1.29
CA GLY A 51 4.28 9.21 -0.96
C GLY A 51 4.25 8.03 -0.01
N GLY A 52 4.64 8.22 1.24
CA GLY A 52 4.65 7.19 2.28
C GLY A 52 5.25 7.66 3.59
N ILE A 53 6.51 8.06 3.62
CA ILE A 53 7.24 8.43 4.85
C ILE A 53 6.47 9.45 5.70
N TYR A 54 5.96 10.51 5.07
CA TYR A 54 5.31 11.64 5.75
C TYR A 54 3.79 11.62 5.63
N ASP A 55 3.23 10.54 5.08
CA ASP A 55 1.79 10.43 4.95
C ASP A 55 1.12 10.24 6.32
N SER A 56 -0.03 10.87 6.50
CA SER A 56 -0.77 10.81 7.77
C SER A 56 -1.17 9.38 8.16
N THR A 57 -1.43 8.51 7.17
CA THR A 57 -1.75 7.10 7.42
C THR A 57 -0.55 6.32 7.94
N ASN A 58 0.67 6.83 7.75
CA ASN A 58 1.91 6.19 8.18
C ASN A 58 2.21 6.32 9.69
N ILE A 59 1.32 6.97 10.45
CA ILE A 59 1.44 7.12 11.90
C ILE A 59 1.37 5.78 12.66
N ILE A 60 0.77 4.76 12.06
CA ILE A 60 0.66 3.43 12.68
C ILE A 60 2.03 2.81 12.93
N PRO A 61 2.29 2.26 14.12
CA PRO A 61 3.61 1.69 14.45
C PRO A 61 3.83 0.30 13.85
N ARG A 62 2.77 -0.40 13.49
CA ARG A 62 2.79 -1.78 12.97
C ARG A 62 1.83 -1.94 11.82
N ALA A 63 2.13 -2.87 10.93
CA ALA A 63 1.25 -3.32 9.86
C ALA A 63 1.41 -4.83 9.69
N GLU A 64 0.33 -5.55 9.44
CA GLU A 64 0.36 -6.99 9.10
C GLU A 64 0.94 -7.19 7.70
N ALA A 65 0.53 -6.34 6.77
CA ALA A 65 1.01 -6.32 5.40
C ALA A 65 1.25 -4.89 4.92
N CYS A 66 2.30 -4.72 4.12
CA CYS A 66 2.59 -3.52 3.36
C CYS A 66 2.51 -3.87 1.87
N VAL A 67 1.70 -3.14 1.12
CA VAL A 67 1.54 -3.37 -0.32
C VAL A 67 2.03 -2.16 -1.08
N ILE A 68 3.02 -2.37 -1.95
CA ILE A 68 3.55 -1.37 -2.85
C ILE A 68 3.09 -1.72 -4.27
N THR A 69 2.19 -0.89 -4.80
CA THR A 69 1.59 -1.07 -6.12
C THR A 69 2.54 -0.62 -7.24
N ALA A 70 2.06 -0.56 -8.47
CA ALA A 70 2.85 -0.11 -9.62
C ALA A 70 3.49 1.25 -9.36
N MET A 71 4.78 1.36 -9.69
CA MET A 71 5.57 2.58 -9.58
C MET A 71 5.59 3.35 -10.88
N GLY A 72 5.59 4.68 -10.77
CA GLY A 72 5.72 5.59 -11.89
C GLY A 72 6.21 6.95 -11.43
N TYR A 73 6.59 7.79 -12.39
CA TYR A 73 6.95 9.18 -12.15
C TYR A 73 5.70 10.01 -11.92
N ASP A 74 5.38 10.26 -10.64
CA ASP A 74 4.27 11.09 -10.21
C ASP A 74 4.69 11.91 -9.00
N HIS A 75 4.10 13.10 -8.85
CA HIS A 75 4.37 14.03 -7.75
C HIS A 75 5.87 14.30 -7.52
N MET A 76 6.64 14.44 -8.60
CA MET A 76 8.10 14.59 -8.55
C MET A 76 8.56 15.81 -7.74
N ASP A 77 7.74 16.85 -7.70
CA ASP A 77 7.96 18.06 -6.88
C ASP A 77 8.02 17.77 -5.37
N ARG A 78 7.46 16.64 -4.93
CA ARG A 78 7.39 16.25 -3.51
C ARG A 78 8.13 14.97 -3.17
N LEU A 79 8.14 14.01 -4.08
CA LEU A 79 8.66 12.66 -3.80
C LEU A 79 10.09 12.43 -4.27
N GLY A 80 10.60 13.29 -5.15
CA GLY A 80 11.94 13.20 -5.72
C GLY A 80 11.94 13.14 -7.24
N ASN A 81 13.12 13.29 -7.84
CA ASN A 81 13.30 13.42 -9.29
C ASN A 81 13.74 12.11 -9.97
N THR A 82 14.00 11.08 -9.18
CA THR A 82 14.43 9.76 -9.66
C THR A 82 13.51 8.67 -9.14
N MET A 83 13.41 7.57 -9.86
CA MET A 83 12.62 6.42 -9.44
C MET A 83 13.10 5.89 -8.07
N ALA A 84 14.39 5.94 -7.81
CA ALA A 84 14.95 5.53 -6.52
C ALA A 84 14.45 6.41 -5.35
N GLU A 85 14.41 7.74 -5.52
CA GLU A 85 13.92 8.67 -4.50
C GLU A 85 12.43 8.49 -4.25
N ILE A 86 11.63 8.41 -5.32
CA ILE A 86 10.19 8.15 -5.24
C ILE A 86 9.93 6.83 -4.50
N THR A 87 10.67 5.79 -4.86
CA THR A 87 10.54 4.47 -4.22
C THR A 87 10.95 4.52 -2.75
N ALA A 88 12.03 5.20 -2.41
CA ALA A 88 12.48 5.34 -1.03
C ALA A 88 11.42 6.04 -0.15
N ASN A 89 10.77 7.07 -0.70
CA ASN A 89 9.66 7.74 -0.03
C ASN A 89 8.48 6.77 0.20
N LYS A 90 8.04 6.06 -0.85
CA LYS A 90 6.92 5.09 -0.75
C LYS A 90 7.26 3.92 0.16
N ALA A 91 8.47 3.38 0.10
CA ALA A 91 8.95 2.30 0.95
C ALA A 91 9.03 2.67 2.45
N GLY A 92 8.90 3.96 2.78
CA GLY A 92 8.80 4.42 4.16
C GLY A 92 7.60 3.91 4.96
N ILE A 93 6.60 3.32 4.29
CA ILE A 93 5.47 2.65 4.95
C ILE A 93 5.82 1.24 5.45
N ILE A 94 6.94 0.67 5.03
CA ILE A 94 7.37 -0.66 5.48
C ILE A 94 7.75 -0.60 6.95
N LYS A 95 6.98 -1.29 7.79
CA LYS A 95 7.18 -1.35 9.24
C LYS A 95 8.04 -2.55 9.63
N PRO A 96 8.74 -2.51 10.77
CA PRO A 96 9.54 -3.63 11.23
C PRO A 96 8.77 -4.96 11.28
N GLY A 97 9.27 -5.97 10.57
CA GLY A 97 8.73 -7.32 10.55
C GLY A 97 7.43 -7.50 9.74
N CYS A 98 6.86 -6.45 9.12
CA CYS A 98 5.65 -6.59 8.32
C CYS A 98 5.93 -7.35 7.01
N ARG A 99 5.00 -8.17 6.57
CA ARG A 99 5.07 -8.79 5.24
C ARG A 99 4.92 -7.72 4.16
N THR A 100 5.89 -7.64 3.25
CA THR A 100 5.88 -6.63 2.19
C THR A 100 5.63 -7.29 0.84
N PHE A 101 4.67 -6.75 0.09
CA PHE A 101 4.28 -7.21 -1.23
C PHE A 101 4.54 -6.11 -2.25
N LEU A 102 5.31 -6.42 -3.28
CA LEU A 102 5.68 -5.48 -4.33
C LEU A 102 5.09 -5.93 -5.66
N TYR A 103 4.44 -5.01 -6.36
CA TYR A 103 4.07 -5.17 -7.76
C TYR A 103 5.32 -5.35 -8.62
N ASP A 104 5.25 -6.17 -9.68
CA ASP A 104 6.39 -6.43 -10.55
C ASP A 104 6.96 -5.15 -11.18
N PRO A 105 8.15 -4.69 -10.78
CA PRO A 105 8.72 -3.48 -11.34
C PRO A 105 9.01 -3.60 -12.83
N ALA A 106 9.26 -4.82 -13.33
CA ALA A 106 9.61 -5.04 -14.74
C ALA A 106 8.45 -4.73 -15.70
N VAL A 107 7.21 -4.74 -15.22
CA VAL A 107 6.02 -4.38 -16.02
C VAL A 107 5.39 -3.05 -15.60
N ALA A 108 5.82 -2.49 -14.47
CA ALA A 108 5.34 -1.21 -13.98
C ALA A 108 6.17 -0.03 -14.45
N CYS A 109 7.49 -0.22 -14.59
CA CYS A 109 8.42 0.85 -14.96
C CYS A 109 8.67 0.87 -16.48
N ASP A 110 8.94 2.06 -17.00
CA ASP A 110 9.21 2.28 -18.41
C ASP A 110 10.60 1.78 -18.84
N THR A 111 11.56 1.73 -17.92
CA THR A 111 12.94 1.29 -18.19
C THR A 111 13.38 0.16 -17.26
N PRO A 112 14.27 -0.74 -17.73
CA PRO A 112 14.86 -1.77 -16.88
C PRO A 112 15.68 -1.19 -15.71
N GLU A 113 16.29 -0.03 -15.90
CA GLU A 113 17.07 0.69 -14.90
C GLU A 113 16.19 1.15 -13.75
N ASP A 114 15.02 1.71 -14.04
CA ASP A 114 14.03 2.11 -13.05
C ASP A 114 13.47 0.87 -12.32
N ALA A 115 13.15 -0.18 -13.04
CA ALA A 115 12.69 -1.44 -12.44
C ALA A 115 13.72 -2.00 -11.44
N ALA A 116 14.99 -2.01 -11.82
CA ALA A 116 16.08 -2.45 -10.96
C ALA A 116 16.26 -1.52 -9.74
N ALA A 117 16.05 -0.20 -9.92
CA ALA A 117 16.11 0.76 -8.83
C ALA A 117 14.99 0.53 -7.82
N VAL A 118 13.75 0.33 -8.27
CA VAL A 118 12.60 0.00 -7.42
C VAL A 118 12.87 -1.26 -6.61
N GLU A 119 13.22 -2.36 -7.27
CA GLU A 119 13.44 -3.62 -6.58
C GLU A 119 14.57 -3.51 -5.54
N ARG A 120 15.69 -2.87 -5.89
CA ARG A 120 16.81 -2.66 -4.99
C ARG A 120 16.42 -1.86 -3.75
N VAL A 121 15.74 -0.72 -3.92
CA VAL A 121 15.35 0.16 -2.80
C VAL A 121 14.38 -0.54 -1.85
N VAL A 122 13.34 -1.21 -2.39
CA VAL A 122 12.39 -1.95 -1.56
C VAL A 122 13.07 -3.10 -0.82
N ARG A 123 13.94 -3.85 -1.50
CA ARG A 123 14.69 -4.95 -0.88
C ARG A 123 15.58 -4.47 0.25
N THR A 124 16.36 -3.41 0.02
CA THR A 124 17.19 -2.79 1.07
C THR A 124 16.34 -2.37 2.28
N ARG A 125 15.21 -1.72 2.03
CA ARG A 125 14.30 -1.32 3.12
C ARG A 125 13.73 -2.51 3.89
N CYS A 126 13.39 -3.58 3.20
CA CYS A 126 12.91 -4.83 3.83
C CYS A 126 14.00 -5.48 4.68
N GLU A 127 15.25 -5.49 4.21
CA GLU A 127 16.40 -5.99 4.98
C GLU A 127 16.64 -5.17 6.26
N GLU A 128 16.62 -3.83 6.17
CA GLU A 128 16.76 -2.92 7.30
C GLU A 128 15.68 -3.12 8.37
N THR A 129 14.46 -3.45 7.96
CA THR A 129 13.31 -3.60 8.85
C THR A 129 13.04 -5.05 9.26
N GLY A 130 13.80 -6.01 8.73
CA GLY A 130 13.54 -7.44 8.93
C GLY A 130 12.19 -7.90 8.36
N SER A 131 11.73 -7.26 7.29
CA SER A 131 10.43 -7.50 6.65
C SER A 131 10.57 -8.52 5.53
N PRO A 132 9.83 -9.64 5.53
CA PRO A 132 9.80 -10.56 4.40
C PRO A 132 9.25 -9.85 3.15
N LEU A 133 9.96 -10.00 2.02
CA LEU A 133 9.57 -9.42 0.73
C LEU A 133 9.05 -10.48 -0.23
N CYS A 134 7.84 -10.30 -0.72
CA CYS A 134 7.25 -11.04 -1.83
C CYS A 134 7.06 -10.10 -3.02
N ILE A 135 7.62 -10.46 -4.18
CA ILE A 135 7.42 -9.70 -5.42
C ILE A 135 6.49 -10.51 -6.31
N LEU A 136 5.30 -9.95 -6.59
CA LEU A 136 4.40 -10.54 -7.57
C LEU A 136 4.98 -10.37 -8.96
N ARG A 137 5.40 -11.46 -9.60
CA ARG A 137 5.89 -11.42 -10.98
C ARG A 137 4.75 -11.57 -11.98
N ALA A 138 4.80 -10.84 -13.08
CA ALA A 138 3.77 -10.89 -14.11
C ALA A 138 3.52 -12.31 -14.65
N ALA A 139 4.55 -13.14 -14.71
CA ALA A 139 4.46 -14.54 -15.12
C ALA A 139 3.58 -15.41 -14.21
N GLN A 140 3.32 -14.99 -12.98
CA GLN A 140 2.46 -15.69 -12.02
C GLN A 140 0.97 -15.40 -12.26
N VAL A 141 0.64 -14.40 -13.09
CA VAL A 141 -0.74 -14.00 -13.35
C VAL A 141 -1.10 -14.27 -14.80
N GLN A 142 -2.05 -15.15 -15.03
CA GLN A 142 -2.54 -15.49 -16.36
C GLN A 142 -3.99 -15.03 -16.49
N THR A 143 -4.24 -14.07 -17.39
CA THR A 143 -5.57 -13.53 -17.65
C THR A 143 -6.25 -14.30 -18.75
N GLN A 144 -7.57 -14.46 -18.64
CA GLN A 144 -8.43 -14.97 -19.70
C GLN A 144 -9.06 -13.81 -20.49
N PRO A 145 -9.62 -14.07 -21.69
CA PRO A 145 -10.38 -13.06 -22.41
C PRO A 145 -11.46 -12.47 -21.54
N SER A 146 -11.50 -11.15 -21.40
CA SER A 146 -12.42 -10.42 -20.53
C SER A 146 -13.65 -9.92 -21.29
N GLY A 147 -14.80 -9.84 -20.59
CA GLY A 147 -16.02 -9.18 -21.03
C GLY A 147 -16.34 -7.96 -20.16
N LEU A 148 -17.55 -7.44 -20.29
CA LEU A 148 -18.04 -6.33 -19.47
C LEU A 148 -18.39 -6.77 -18.03
N GLU A 149 -18.51 -8.07 -17.79
CA GLU A 149 -18.83 -8.64 -16.46
C GLU A 149 -17.61 -8.72 -15.54
N GLY A 150 -16.42 -8.47 -16.07
CA GLY A 150 -15.16 -8.54 -15.29
C GLY A 150 -14.10 -9.36 -16.01
N GLN A 151 -13.08 -9.76 -15.24
CA GLN A 151 -11.90 -10.45 -15.74
C GLN A 151 -11.60 -11.68 -14.87
N ASP A 152 -11.51 -12.85 -15.51
CA ASP A 152 -11.03 -14.07 -14.89
C ASP A 152 -9.52 -14.18 -15.06
N PHE A 153 -8.84 -14.62 -14.03
CA PHE A 153 -7.39 -14.83 -14.06
C PHE A 153 -6.97 -15.91 -13.07
N THR A 154 -5.78 -16.44 -13.26
CA THR A 154 -5.14 -17.33 -12.29
C THR A 154 -3.94 -16.65 -11.67
N LEU A 155 -3.74 -16.87 -10.37
CA LEU A 155 -2.55 -16.51 -9.63
C LEU A 155 -1.85 -17.80 -9.23
N SER A 156 -0.61 -18.00 -9.69
CA SER A 156 0.22 -19.14 -9.30
C SER A 156 1.26 -18.70 -8.28
N THR A 157 1.26 -19.36 -7.12
CA THR A 157 2.29 -19.26 -6.09
C THR A 157 3.13 -20.53 -6.08
N ASP A 158 4.14 -20.60 -5.23
CA ASP A 158 4.96 -21.82 -5.08
C ASP A 158 4.14 -23.01 -4.56
N ASP A 159 3.10 -22.74 -3.77
CA ASP A 159 2.30 -23.76 -3.09
C ASP A 159 0.98 -24.08 -3.78
N ALA A 160 0.40 -23.14 -4.52
CA ALA A 160 -0.95 -23.29 -5.07
C ALA A 160 -1.21 -22.44 -6.32
N THR A 161 -2.28 -22.78 -7.04
CA THR A 161 -2.84 -21.96 -8.11
C THR A 161 -4.28 -21.59 -7.75
N TYR A 162 -4.55 -20.29 -7.68
CA TYR A 162 -5.83 -19.71 -7.35
C TYR A 162 -6.54 -19.25 -8.63
N ARG A 163 -7.82 -19.59 -8.78
CA ARG A 163 -8.69 -19.03 -9.82
C ARG A 163 -9.46 -17.87 -9.22
N LEU A 164 -9.29 -16.70 -9.77
CA LEU A 164 -9.80 -15.45 -9.23
C LEU A 164 -10.60 -14.70 -10.30
N HIS A 165 -11.53 -13.88 -9.82
CA HIS A 165 -12.33 -13.00 -10.65
C HIS A 165 -12.33 -11.59 -10.07
N THR A 166 -12.19 -10.58 -10.92
CA THR A 166 -12.40 -9.18 -10.56
C THR A 166 -13.41 -8.53 -11.48
N ARG A 167 -14.34 -7.75 -10.91
CA ARG A 167 -15.29 -6.94 -11.69
C ARG A 167 -14.68 -5.66 -12.24
N MET A 168 -13.47 -5.33 -11.79
CA MET A 168 -12.76 -4.14 -12.27
C MET A 168 -12.22 -4.38 -13.68
N LEU A 169 -12.48 -3.43 -14.58
CA LEU A 169 -12.05 -3.51 -15.97
C LEU A 169 -10.72 -2.77 -16.17
N GLY A 170 -9.87 -3.31 -17.03
CA GLY A 170 -8.55 -2.74 -17.34
C GLY A 170 -7.44 -3.77 -17.24
N ARG A 171 -6.47 -3.71 -18.15
CA ARG A 171 -5.39 -4.72 -18.26
C ARG A 171 -4.52 -4.84 -17.00
N HIS A 172 -4.45 -3.82 -16.17
CA HIS A 172 -3.70 -3.80 -14.92
C HIS A 172 -4.47 -4.41 -13.73
N GLN A 173 -5.80 -4.54 -13.83
CA GLN A 173 -6.63 -4.95 -12.69
C GLN A 173 -6.39 -6.39 -12.22
N PRO A 174 -6.15 -7.39 -13.08
CA PRO A 174 -5.77 -8.73 -12.64
C PRO A 174 -4.49 -8.75 -11.81
N MET A 175 -3.49 -7.95 -12.19
CA MET A 175 -2.25 -7.83 -11.40
C MET A 175 -2.50 -7.14 -10.06
N ASN A 176 -3.31 -6.06 -10.02
CA ASN A 176 -3.67 -5.40 -8.77
C ASN A 176 -4.44 -6.35 -7.85
N ALA A 177 -5.41 -7.07 -8.39
CA ALA A 177 -6.20 -8.05 -7.64
C ALA A 177 -5.35 -9.23 -7.14
N ALA A 178 -4.40 -9.70 -7.95
CA ALA A 178 -3.45 -10.74 -7.56
C ALA A 178 -2.54 -10.28 -6.42
N LEU A 179 -2.05 -9.03 -6.49
CA LEU A 179 -1.22 -8.45 -5.42
C LEU A 179 -2.01 -8.32 -4.11
N ALA A 180 -3.27 -7.88 -4.19
CA ALA A 180 -4.16 -7.83 -3.04
C ALA A 180 -4.43 -9.24 -2.46
N ALA A 181 -4.68 -10.23 -3.33
CA ALA A 181 -4.87 -11.62 -2.91
C ALA A 181 -3.62 -12.16 -2.18
N LEU A 182 -2.42 -11.95 -2.71
CA LEU A 182 -1.17 -12.36 -2.05
C LEU A 182 -1.02 -11.75 -0.66
N ALA A 183 -1.45 -10.49 -0.48
CA ALA A 183 -1.36 -9.83 0.81
C ALA A 183 -2.36 -10.37 1.85
N VAL A 184 -3.54 -10.83 1.39
CA VAL A 184 -4.64 -11.25 2.26
C VAL A 184 -4.63 -12.76 2.55
N LEU A 185 -4.21 -13.58 1.58
CA LEU A 185 -4.18 -15.05 1.75
C LEU A 185 -3.51 -15.53 3.04
N PRO A 186 -2.34 -14.99 3.44
CA PRO A 186 -1.70 -15.40 4.69
C PRO A 186 -2.43 -14.96 5.96
N LEU A 187 -3.41 -14.05 5.85
CA LEU A 187 -4.23 -13.57 6.96
C LEU A 187 -5.55 -14.34 7.07
N ALA A 188 -5.98 -14.97 5.99
CA ALA A 188 -7.26 -15.70 5.93
C ALA A 188 -7.15 -17.13 6.48
N ASP A 189 -5.94 -17.68 6.56
CA ASP A 189 -5.69 -19.03 7.07
C ASP A 189 -4.59 -18.92 8.14
N PRO A 190 -4.97 -18.64 9.41
CA PRO A 190 -4.01 -18.42 10.49
C PRO A 190 -3.40 -19.72 11.04
N ASP A 191 -3.76 -20.95 10.52
CA ASP A 191 -3.22 -22.25 10.91
C ASP A 191 -2.94 -23.18 9.73
#